data_ed28ad4989d00af8ee403ae4c6d99a37
#
_entry.id   ed28ad4989d00af8ee403ae4c6d99a37
#
_cell.length_a   1.000
_cell.length_b   1.000
_cell.length_c   1.000
_cell.angle_alpha   90.00
_cell.angle_beta   90.00
_cell.angle_gamma   90.00
#
_symmetry.space_group_name_H-M   'P 1'
#
loop_
_entity.id
_entity.type
_entity.pdbx_description
1 polymer ?
#
loop_
_entity_poly.entity_id
_entity_poly.type
_entity_poly.pdbx_seq_one_letter_code
_entity_poly.pdbx_strand_id
1 'polypeptide(L)'
;MTTEVVPAADVTTPTAQEGAATSAAQPTAAPRPPHRPAPTVTSAPSRRASRQAGERRTRPAVPASGGTRARLGPREKARRDAERPHLRIAEPPLDPTVTDAPSRSGLPLPDVGDALAALVGLLRLGAEAAGIAPEDVERRIAQVLAYIRRRIDGDYDVDDFGYDPDFTENVFYPMLRPIYRHWFRVEVRGIENIPDTGGALVVSNHSGTIALDSLMVQLAIHDEHPQHRVMRALGADLVFQTPFLGTIARRSGSTLATNEDAERLFAQGELVGVFPEGFKGVGKPFSERYKLQRFGRGGFVSAALGAQVPIIPCSVVGAEEIAPILGNMGTVARLLGVPYAPITPTFPLLGPLGLIPLPSKWVIEFGAPIATDTQGPGAADDPMLVFDLTDQVRETIQQTLYTLLMQRRSVFF
;
A
#
# COMPACT_ATOMS: atom_id res chain seq x y z
N MET A 1 -25.96 -12.81 67.91
CA MET A 1 -25.39 -11.68 68.61
C MET A 1 -24.82 -10.79 67.53
N THR A 2 -25.32 -9.76 67.26
CA THR A 2 -26.00 -8.56 67.56
C THR A 2 -25.92 -7.72 66.29
N THR A 3 -27.07 -7.49 65.75
CA THR A 3 -27.41 -6.51 64.68
C THR A 3 -27.06 -5.11 65.17
N GLU A 4 -26.53 -4.27 64.28
CA GLU A 4 -26.63 -2.82 64.45
C GLU A 4 -26.97 -2.18 63.10
N VAL A 5 -28.17 -1.60 63.10
CA VAL A 5 -28.79 -0.82 62.04
C VAL A 5 -28.58 0.66 62.39
N VAL A 6 -28.14 1.48 61.42
CA VAL A 6 -28.07 2.94 61.57
C VAL A 6 -28.84 3.57 60.41
N PRO A 7 -29.69 4.61 60.66
CA PRO A 7 -30.79 5.01 59.79
C PRO A 7 -30.44 6.08 58.75
N ALA A 8 -31.35 6.18 57.79
CA ALA A 8 -31.41 7.17 56.72
C ALA A 8 -31.65 8.59 57.29
N ALA A 9 -31.00 9.58 56.70
CA ALA A 9 -31.28 11.00 56.92
C ALA A 9 -31.81 11.67 55.67
N ASP A 10 -32.75 12.47 55.90
CA ASP A 10 -33.83 13.11 55.19
C ASP A 10 -33.45 14.05 54.02
N VAL A 11 -34.35 14.08 53.09
CA VAL A 11 -34.53 14.98 51.96
C VAL A 11 -34.98 16.35 52.42
N THR A 12 -34.37 17.43 51.98
CA THR A 12 -35.01 18.75 51.94
C THR A 12 -34.64 19.49 50.64
N THR A 13 -35.66 19.64 49.84
CA THR A 13 -35.76 20.57 48.71
C THR A 13 -36.02 21.99 49.24
N PRO A 14 -35.49 23.03 48.61
CA PRO A 14 -36.16 24.32 48.67
C PRO A 14 -36.61 24.83 47.28
N THR A 15 -37.77 25.32 47.36
CA THR A 15 -38.73 26.00 46.52
C THR A 15 -38.15 27.14 45.64
N ALA A 16 -38.74 27.29 44.47
CA ALA A 16 -38.57 28.37 43.52
C ALA A 16 -38.84 29.77 44.11
N GLN A 17 -38.07 30.75 43.66
CA GLN A 17 -38.45 32.18 43.67
C GLN A 17 -38.21 32.79 42.30
N GLU A 18 -39.30 33.28 41.72
CA GLU A 18 -39.37 34.19 40.59
C GLU A 18 -38.68 35.52 40.90
N GLY A 19 -38.06 36.12 39.93
CA GLY A 19 -37.56 37.48 40.06
C GLY A 19 -36.81 38.04 38.87
N ALA A 20 -37.51 38.78 38.03
CA ALA A 20 -37.10 39.96 37.25
C ALA A 20 -36.18 39.78 36.03
N ALA A 21 -36.79 40.04 34.91
CA ALA A 21 -36.17 40.34 33.61
C ALA A 21 -35.20 41.54 33.71
N THR A 22 -33.98 41.33 33.19
CA THR A 22 -33.10 42.44 32.79
C THR A 22 -32.67 42.23 31.36
N SER A 23 -33.12 43.14 30.50
CA SER A 23 -32.76 43.29 29.11
C SER A 23 -31.25 43.38 28.92
N ALA A 24 -30.64 42.44 28.23
CA ALA A 24 -29.27 42.52 27.77
C ALA A 24 -29.23 42.92 26.30
N ALA A 25 -28.59 44.04 26.05
CA ALA A 25 -28.40 44.69 24.77
C ALA A 25 -27.66 43.76 23.77
N GLN A 26 -28.15 43.78 22.53
CA GLN A 26 -27.44 43.19 21.37
C GLN A 26 -26.11 43.93 21.12
N PRO A 27 -25.01 43.24 20.78
CA PRO A 27 -23.85 43.92 20.31
C PRO A 27 -24.05 44.39 18.87
N THR A 28 -23.89 45.67 18.68
CA THR A 28 -23.86 46.39 17.40
C THR A 28 -22.76 45.85 16.50
N ALA A 29 -23.18 45.49 15.29
CA ALA A 29 -22.25 45.09 14.22
C ALA A 29 -21.29 46.23 13.83
N ALA A 30 -19.99 45.93 13.76
CA ALA A 30 -18.99 46.82 13.25
C ALA A 30 -19.19 47.08 11.73
N PRO A 31 -18.90 48.32 11.23
CA PRO A 31 -19.11 48.68 9.84
C PRO A 31 -18.11 47.95 8.92
N ARG A 32 -18.62 47.37 7.83
CA ARG A 32 -17.82 46.78 6.74
C ARG A 32 -17.01 47.85 6.06
N PRO A 33 -15.71 47.58 5.71
CA PRO A 33 -14.92 48.47 4.87
C PRO A 33 -15.49 48.54 3.43
N PRO A 34 -15.29 49.66 2.72
CA PRO A 34 -15.87 49.89 1.41
C PRO A 34 -15.26 48.97 0.35
N HIS A 35 -16.15 48.46 -0.51
CA HIS A 35 -15.78 47.65 -1.68
C HIS A 35 -14.86 48.43 -2.63
N ARG A 36 -13.69 47.90 -2.88
CA ARG A 36 -12.80 48.33 -3.97
C ARG A 36 -13.38 47.84 -5.29
N PRO A 37 -13.58 48.69 -6.30
CA PRO A 37 -14.06 48.22 -7.61
C PRO A 37 -12.99 47.39 -8.32
N ALA A 38 -13.44 46.32 -8.97
CA ALA A 38 -12.61 45.45 -9.79
C ALA A 38 -12.00 46.22 -10.99
N PRO A 39 -10.77 45.88 -11.42
CA PRO A 39 -10.18 46.49 -12.59
C PRO A 39 -10.91 46.06 -13.84
N THR A 40 -11.35 47.04 -14.61
CA THR A 40 -11.98 46.88 -15.94
C THR A 40 -10.95 46.32 -16.92
N VAL A 41 -11.20 45.12 -17.44
CA VAL A 41 -10.38 44.56 -18.51
C VAL A 41 -10.75 45.24 -19.82
N THR A 42 -9.87 46.09 -20.30
CA THR A 42 -9.96 46.72 -21.63
C THR A 42 -9.54 45.68 -22.68
N SER A 43 -10.48 45.28 -23.50
CA SER A 43 -10.25 44.43 -24.66
C SER A 43 -9.42 45.17 -25.73
N ALA A 44 -8.25 44.63 -26.04
CA ALA A 44 -7.45 45.09 -27.18
C ALA A 44 -7.97 44.46 -28.51
N PRO A 45 -7.93 45.16 -29.63
CA PRO A 45 -8.55 44.71 -30.88
C PRO A 45 -7.73 43.63 -31.59
N SER A 46 -8.44 42.65 -32.12
CA SER A 46 -7.92 41.58 -32.94
C SER A 46 -7.32 42.13 -34.24
N ARG A 47 -6.01 41.96 -34.44
CA ARG A 47 -5.38 42.09 -35.75
C ARG A 47 -5.64 40.86 -36.60
N ARG A 48 -6.52 41.02 -37.57
CA ARG A 48 -6.66 40.16 -38.76
C ARG A 48 -5.34 40.22 -39.53
N ALA A 49 -4.59 39.14 -39.60
CA ALA A 49 -3.51 38.98 -40.57
C ALA A 49 -3.94 38.00 -41.66
N SER A 50 -3.78 38.50 -42.85
CA SER A 50 -4.12 37.95 -44.14
C SER A 50 -3.45 36.62 -44.46
N ARG A 51 -4.21 35.80 -45.18
CA ARG A 51 -3.82 34.57 -45.89
C ARG A 51 -2.57 34.81 -46.75
N GLN A 52 -1.56 33.94 -46.59
CA GLN A 52 -0.72 33.53 -47.69
C GLN A 52 -0.70 32.00 -47.77
N ALA A 53 -1.10 31.51 -48.95
CA ALA A 53 -1.05 30.12 -49.36
C ALA A 53 0.42 29.72 -49.52
N GLY A 54 0.85 28.70 -48.80
CA GLY A 54 2.16 28.09 -48.95
C GLY A 54 1.98 26.59 -49.15
N GLU A 55 2.52 26.13 -50.26
CA GLU A 55 2.52 24.82 -50.90
C GLU A 55 2.47 23.60 -49.96
N ARG A 56 1.51 22.72 -50.21
CA ARG A 56 1.49 21.33 -49.77
C ARG A 56 2.66 20.56 -50.41
N ARG A 57 3.71 20.28 -49.64
CA ARG A 57 4.62 19.18 -49.95
C ARG A 57 3.96 17.87 -49.57
N THR A 58 3.55 17.12 -50.57
CA THR A 58 3.08 15.73 -50.46
C THR A 58 4.23 14.83 -50.03
N ARG A 59 4.14 14.23 -48.84
CA ARG A 59 4.94 13.08 -48.45
C ARG A 59 4.39 11.83 -49.17
N PRO A 60 5.25 10.97 -49.72
CA PRO A 60 4.77 9.72 -50.32
C PRO A 60 4.22 8.79 -49.22
N ALA A 61 3.04 8.24 -49.51
CA ALA A 61 2.38 7.24 -48.70
C ALA A 61 3.19 5.94 -48.68
N VAL A 62 3.54 5.46 -47.50
CA VAL A 62 4.03 4.11 -47.29
C VAL A 62 2.81 3.18 -47.38
N PRO A 63 2.83 2.12 -48.19
CA PRO A 63 1.71 1.21 -48.27
C PRO A 63 1.58 0.42 -46.98
N ALA A 64 0.42 0.53 -46.32
CA ALA A 64 0.03 -0.33 -45.20
C ALA A 64 -0.14 -1.76 -45.75
N SER A 65 0.78 -2.64 -45.41
CA SER A 65 0.62 -4.08 -45.58
C SER A 65 -0.38 -4.59 -44.54
N GLY A 66 -1.64 -4.50 -44.87
CA GLY A 66 -2.75 -5.13 -44.16
C GLY A 66 -2.70 -6.64 -44.39
N GLY A 67 -1.89 -7.35 -43.59
CA GLY A 67 -1.94 -8.80 -43.52
C GLY A 67 -3.11 -9.19 -42.63
N THR A 68 -4.29 -9.38 -43.22
CA THR A 68 -5.39 -10.11 -42.62
C THR A 68 -4.92 -11.54 -42.35
N ARG A 69 -4.59 -11.83 -41.07
CA ARG A 69 -4.41 -13.21 -40.63
C ARG A 69 -5.75 -13.93 -40.73
N ALA A 70 -5.96 -14.62 -41.85
CA ALA A 70 -7.07 -15.55 -42.02
C ALA A 70 -6.99 -16.60 -40.89
N ARG A 71 -8.07 -16.73 -40.11
CA ARG A 71 -8.21 -17.83 -39.12
C ARG A 71 -8.26 -19.12 -39.92
N LEU A 72 -7.22 -19.93 -39.81
CA LEU A 72 -7.17 -21.29 -40.37
C LEU A 72 -8.30 -22.13 -39.76
N GLY A 73 -9.08 -22.79 -40.60
CA GLY A 73 -10.15 -23.69 -40.16
C GLY A 73 -9.60 -24.90 -39.39
N PRO A 74 -10.45 -25.56 -38.56
CA PRO A 74 -10.03 -26.69 -37.69
C PRO A 74 -9.31 -27.83 -38.42
N ARG A 75 -9.68 -28.10 -39.70
CA ARG A 75 -9.05 -29.17 -40.52
C ARG A 75 -7.64 -28.81 -41.00
N GLU A 76 -7.34 -27.54 -41.23
CA GLU A 76 -6.04 -27.06 -41.68
C GLU A 76 -5.04 -26.93 -40.51
N LYS A 77 -5.54 -26.65 -39.27
CA LYS A 77 -4.77 -26.73 -38.04
C LYS A 77 -4.36 -28.15 -37.71
N ALA A 78 -5.28 -29.14 -37.88
CA ALA A 78 -4.99 -30.56 -37.64
C ALA A 78 -3.93 -31.10 -38.62
N ARG A 79 -3.94 -30.64 -39.88
CA ARG A 79 -2.96 -31.07 -40.88
C ARG A 79 -1.56 -30.50 -40.62
N ARG A 80 -1.46 -29.27 -40.14
CA ARG A 80 -0.16 -28.65 -39.72
C ARG A 80 0.43 -29.27 -38.43
N ASP A 81 -0.40 -29.71 -37.52
CA ASP A 81 0.05 -30.38 -36.31
C ASP A 81 0.51 -31.84 -36.58
N ALA A 82 -0.01 -32.48 -37.67
CA ALA A 82 0.45 -33.78 -38.15
C ALA A 82 1.76 -33.73 -38.97
N GLU A 83 2.11 -32.55 -39.52
CA GLU A 83 3.32 -32.35 -40.31
C GLU A 83 4.53 -31.80 -39.52
N ARG A 84 4.39 -31.69 -38.18
CA ARG A 84 5.54 -31.35 -37.33
C ARG A 84 6.50 -32.51 -37.24
N PRO A 85 7.78 -32.39 -37.67
CA PRO A 85 8.72 -33.49 -37.47
C PRO A 85 8.89 -33.67 -35.96
N HIS A 86 8.54 -34.87 -35.49
CA HIS A 86 8.87 -35.34 -34.14
C HIS A 86 10.39 -35.44 -34.05
N LEU A 87 11.02 -34.46 -33.36
CA LEU A 87 12.41 -34.58 -32.95
C LEU A 87 12.51 -35.79 -32.01
N ARG A 88 12.87 -36.97 -32.57
CA ARG A 88 13.38 -38.09 -31.78
C ARG A 88 14.78 -37.65 -31.32
N ILE A 89 14.97 -37.49 -30.04
CA ILE A 89 16.28 -37.44 -29.40
C ILE A 89 16.83 -38.87 -29.62
N ALA A 90 17.79 -38.97 -30.55
CA ALA A 90 18.54 -40.22 -30.70
C ALA A 90 19.41 -40.39 -29.45
N GLU A 91 19.14 -41.46 -28.69
CA GLU A 91 20.05 -41.86 -27.63
C GLU A 91 21.43 -42.16 -28.29
N PRO A 92 22.54 -41.63 -27.79
CA PRO A 92 23.83 -41.97 -28.29
C PRO A 92 24.10 -43.42 -27.99
N PRO A 93 24.75 -44.17 -28.91
CA PRO A 93 25.10 -45.57 -28.65
C PRO A 93 26.03 -45.66 -27.44
N LEU A 94 25.67 -46.52 -26.49
CA LEU A 94 26.53 -46.84 -25.35
C LEU A 94 27.79 -47.55 -25.85
N ASP A 95 28.90 -46.87 -25.78
CA ASP A 95 30.23 -47.43 -26.04
C ASP A 95 30.69 -48.20 -24.79
N PRO A 96 30.89 -49.55 -24.86
CA PRO A 96 31.16 -50.34 -23.67
C PRO A 96 32.62 -50.26 -23.19
N THR A 97 33.43 -49.28 -23.66
CA THR A 97 34.85 -49.21 -23.33
C THR A 97 35.31 -47.91 -22.66
N VAL A 98 34.42 -47.22 -21.95
CA VAL A 98 34.88 -46.15 -21.07
C VAL A 98 35.09 -46.70 -19.66
N THR A 99 36.28 -47.26 -19.46
CA THR A 99 36.85 -47.51 -18.14
C THR A 99 37.04 -46.24 -17.36
N ASP A 100 36.50 -46.22 -16.14
CA ASP A 100 36.82 -45.41 -14.97
C ASP A 100 37.55 -44.08 -15.20
N ALA A 101 36.80 -43.01 -15.42
CA ALA A 101 37.25 -41.68 -15.09
C ALA A 101 37.16 -41.47 -13.57
N PRO A 102 38.18 -40.91 -12.90
CA PRO A 102 38.12 -40.67 -11.46
C PRO A 102 36.95 -39.78 -11.16
N SER A 103 36.04 -40.27 -10.32
CA SER A 103 34.90 -39.53 -9.75
C SER A 103 35.45 -38.21 -9.19
N ARG A 104 35.11 -37.10 -9.85
CA ARG A 104 35.24 -35.78 -9.26
C ARG A 104 34.44 -35.84 -7.98
N SER A 105 35.13 -35.74 -6.86
CA SER A 105 34.55 -35.51 -5.54
C SER A 105 33.81 -34.19 -5.57
N GLY A 106 32.57 -34.20 -6.10
CA GLY A 106 31.60 -33.16 -5.80
C GLY A 106 31.36 -33.24 -4.31
N LEU A 107 31.57 -32.12 -3.62
CA LEU A 107 31.08 -31.99 -2.25
C LEU A 107 29.64 -32.52 -2.26
N PRO A 108 29.30 -33.52 -1.43
CA PRO A 108 27.92 -34.01 -1.36
C PRO A 108 27.04 -32.80 -1.01
N LEU A 109 26.09 -32.49 -1.88
CA LEU A 109 25.04 -31.54 -1.51
C LEU A 109 24.40 -32.14 -0.24
N PRO A 110 24.32 -31.36 0.85
CA PRO A 110 23.72 -31.86 2.07
C PRO A 110 22.32 -32.38 1.74
N ASP A 111 21.97 -33.55 2.26
CA ASP A 111 20.62 -34.06 2.17
C ASP A 111 19.64 -33.03 2.74
N VAL A 112 18.44 -32.98 2.20
CA VAL A 112 17.40 -32.03 2.67
C VAL A 112 17.22 -32.16 4.19
N GLY A 113 17.37 -33.37 4.73
CA GLY A 113 17.35 -33.65 6.16
C GLY A 113 18.48 -32.97 6.92
N ASP A 114 19.72 -33.03 6.38
CA ASP A 114 20.91 -32.40 7.00
C ASP A 114 20.82 -30.88 6.97
N ALA A 115 20.35 -30.32 5.85
CA ALA A 115 20.14 -28.88 5.72
C ALA A 115 19.06 -28.37 6.72
N LEU A 116 18.00 -29.16 6.91
CA LEU A 116 16.93 -28.87 7.86
C LEU A 116 17.42 -28.97 9.31
N ALA A 117 18.20 -30.00 9.63
CA ALA A 117 18.81 -30.17 10.96
C ALA A 117 19.78 -29.02 11.29
N ALA A 118 20.58 -28.58 10.31
CA ALA A 118 21.46 -27.43 10.47
C ALA A 118 20.69 -26.12 10.70
N LEU A 119 19.59 -25.90 9.97
CA LEU A 119 18.72 -24.76 10.16
C LEU A 119 18.08 -24.73 11.56
N VAL A 120 17.59 -25.88 12.03
CA VAL A 120 17.02 -26.03 13.38
C VAL A 120 18.10 -25.76 14.43
N GLY A 121 19.33 -26.27 14.23
CA GLY A 121 20.47 -26.01 15.12
C GLY A 121 20.84 -24.52 15.19
N LEU A 122 20.88 -23.82 14.06
CA LEU A 122 21.12 -22.38 13.99
C LEU A 122 20.02 -21.57 14.67
N LEU A 123 18.76 -21.95 14.49
CA LEU A 123 17.62 -21.29 15.14
C LEU A 123 17.68 -21.44 16.67
N ARG A 124 18.05 -22.63 17.19
CA ARG A 124 18.24 -22.86 18.63
C ARG A 124 19.37 -22.02 19.21
N LEU A 125 20.54 -22.03 18.56
CA LEU A 125 21.70 -21.23 19.00
C LEU A 125 21.41 -19.74 19.00
N GLY A 126 20.77 -19.23 17.92
CA GLY A 126 20.41 -17.83 17.82
C GLY A 126 19.38 -17.40 18.88
N ALA A 127 18.44 -18.25 19.18
CA ALA A 127 17.41 -17.99 20.18
C ALA A 127 17.97 -18.05 21.63
N GLU A 128 18.85 -18.99 21.92
CA GLU A 128 19.57 -19.09 23.20
C GLU A 128 20.43 -17.84 23.42
N ALA A 129 21.16 -17.38 22.40
CA ALA A 129 21.92 -16.14 22.44
C ALA A 129 21.04 -14.89 22.65
N ALA A 130 19.78 -14.93 22.18
CA ALA A 130 18.80 -13.87 22.35
C ALA A 130 18.00 -13.95 23.66
N GLY A 131 18.25 -14.97 24.52
CA GLY A 131 17.52 -15.16 25.77
C GLY A 131 16.05 -15.54 25.59
N ILE A 132 15.69 -16.16 24.47
CA ILE A 132 14.32 -16.61 24.18
C ILE A 132 14.06 -17.93 24.91
N ALA A 133 12.89 -18.04 25.54
CA ALA A 133 12.50 -19.26 26.25
C ALA A 133 12.51 -20.48 25.30
N PRO A 134 13.06 -21.64 25.74
CA PRO A 134 13.17 -22.83 24.89
C PRO A 134 11.84 -23.28 24.27
N GLU A 135 10.74 -23.14 24.99
CA GLU A 135 9.38 -23.50 24.56
C GLU A 135 8.91 -22.63 23.36
N ASP A 136 9.27 -21.34 23.36
CA ASP A 136 8.95 -20.43 22.25
C ASP A 136 9.80 -20.74 21.01
N VAL A 137 11.04 -21.18 21.23
CA VAL A 137 11.94 -21.63 20.17
C VAL A 137 11.39 -22.88 19.51
N GLU A 138 11.01 -23.89 20.30
CA GLU A 138 10.45 -25.15 19.76
C GLU A 138 9.14 -24.92 19.02
N ARG A 139 8.27 -24.04 19.53
CA ARG A 139 7.04 -23.65 18.85
C ARG A 139 7.33 -23.00 17.50
N ARG A 140 8.30 -22.09 17.41
CA ARG A 140 8.71 -21.46 16.14
C ARG A 140 9.33 -22.43 15.18
N ILE A 141 10.17 -23.35 15.67
CA ILE A 141 10.74 -24.43 14.85
C ILE A 141 9.63 -25.29 14.27
N ALA A 142 8.69 -25.72 15.09
CA ALA A 142 7.54 -26.52 14.64
C ALA A 142 6.69 -25.80 13.56
N GLN A 143 6.48 -24.49 13.72
CA GLN A 143 5.79 -23.65 12.73
C GLN A 143 6.54 -23.60 11.39
N VAL A 144 7.87 -23.37 11.43
CA VAL A 144 8.71 -23.34 10.22
C VAL A 144 8.71 -24.70 9.52
N LEU A 145 8.83 -25.80 10.28
CA LEU A 145 8.80 -27.15 9.72
C LEU A 145 7.42 -27.47 9.11
N ALA A 146 6.34 -27.09 9.76
CA ALA A 146 4.99 -27.27 9.25
C ALA A 146 4.78 -26.45 7.95
N TYR A 147 5.28 -25.21 7.91
CA TYR A 147 5.27 -24.38 6.70
C TYR A 147 6.04 -25.05 5.55
N ILE A 148 7.30 -25.51 5.78
CA ILE A 148 8.10 -26.19 4.76
C ILE A 148 7.40 -27.44 4.26
N ARG A 149 6.81 -28.23 5.16
CA ARG A 149 6.06 -29.43 4.79
C ARG A 149 4.89 -29.11 3.87
N ARG A 150 4.04 -28.12 4.22
CA ARG A 150 2.92 -27.71 3.35
C ARG A 150 3.41 -27.28 1.97
N ARG A 151 4.58 -26.60 1.89
CA ARG A 151 5.17 -26.19 0.60
C ARG A 151 5.66 -27.37 -0.24
N ILE A 152 6.20 -28.40 0.39
CA ILE A 152 6.64 -29.62 -0.30
C ILE A 152 5.44 -30.44 -0.76
N ASP A 153 4.43 -30.58 0.10
CA ASP A 153 3.23 -31.39 -0.17
C ASP A 153 2.26 -30.68 -1.15
N GLY A 154 2.47 -29.37 -1.42
CA GLY A 154 1.56 -28.55 -2.23
C GLY A 154 0.26 -28.17 -1.51
N ASP A 155 0.21 -28.30 -0.19
CA ASP A 155 -0.96 -28.02 0.65
C ASP A 155 -0.97 -26.52 1.04
N TYR A 156 -1.24 -25.68 0.06
CA TYR A 156 -1.43 -24.22 0.22
C TYR A 156 -2.20 -23.65 -0.96
N ASP A 157 -2.99 -22.62 -0.70
CA ASP A 157 -3.80 -21.94 -1.69
C ASP A 157 -3.16 -20.61 -2.10
N VAL A 158 -3.34 -20.25 -3.38
CA VAL A 158 -2.97 -18.94 -3.94
C VAL A 158 -4.16 -18.44 -4.72
N ASP A 159 -4.59 -17.22 -4.45
CA ASP A 159 -5.73 -16.63 -5.16
C ASP A 159 -5.39 -16.18 -6.60
N ASP A 160 -6.42 -15.73 -7.34
CA ASP A 160 -6.30 -15.25 -8.72
C ASP A 160 -5.35 -14.04 -8.88
N PHE A 161 -5.07 -13.30 -7.79
CA PHE A 161 -4.15 -12.15 -7.76
C PHE A 161 -2.73 -12.56 -7.36
N GLY A 162 -2.52 -13.81 -6.94
CA GLY A 162 -1.25 -14.33 -6.48
C GLY A 162 -1.02 -14.18 -4.97
N TYR A 163 -2.05 -13.83 -4.20
CA TYR A 163 -1.97 -13.77 -2.74
C TYR A 163 -1.88 -15.18 -2.16
N ASP A 164 -0.96 -15.34 -1.25
CA ASP A 164 -0.57 -16.59 -0.61
C ASP A 164 -0.65 -16.39 0.91
N PRO A 165 -1.80 -16.76 1.53
CA PRO A 165 -2.01 -16.59 2.97
C PRO A 165 -0.95 -17.30 3.80
N ASP A 166 -0.59 -18.52 3.42
CA ASP A 166 0.38 -19.33 4.16
C ASP A 166 1.79 -18.68 4.15
N PHE A 167 2.20 -18.10 3.02
CA PHE A 167 3.44 -17.30 2.95
C PHE A 167 3.35 -16.04 3.79
N THR A 168 2.23 -15.34 3.72
CA THR A 168 2.03 -14.06 4.41
C THR A 168 2.11 -14.25 5.93
N GLU A 169 1.41 -15.25 6.46
CA GLU A 169 1.36 -15.53 7.88
C GLU A 169 2.67 -16.11 8.45
N ASN A 170 3.31 -16.99 7.71
CA ASN A 170 4.45 -17.73 8.24
C ASN A 170 5.82 -17.12 7.90
N VAL A 171 5.88 -16.22 6.89
CA VAL A 171 7.14 -15.62 6.44
C VAL A 171 7.05 -14.09 6.46
N PHE A 172 6.09 -13.50 5.75
CA PHE A 172 6.07 -12.07 5.50
C PHE A 172 5.80 -11.24 6.76
N TYR A 173 4.72 -11.49 7.48
CA TYR A 173 4.40 -10.77 8.71
C TYR A 173 5.41 -11.03 9.84
N PRO A 174 5.89 -12.24 10.10
CA PRO A 174 6.96 -12.47 11.06
C PRO A 174 8.24 -11.69 10.79
N MET A 175 8.60 -11.47 9.52
CA MET A 175 9.74 -10.61 9.15
C MET A 175 9.50 -9.12 9.44
N LEU A 176 8.28 -8.65 9.28
CA LEU A 176 7.93 -7.24 9.49
C LEU A 176 7.70 -6.88 10.96
N ARG A 177 7.20 -7.82 11.80
CA ARG A 177 6.86 -7.57 13.21
C ARG A 177 8.00 -6.98 14.06
N PRO A 178 9.28 -7.39 13.94
CA PRO A 178 10.37 -6.74 14.66
C PRO A 178 10.56 -5.27 14.25
N ILE A 179 10.43 -4.97 12.94
CA ILE A 179 10.51 -3.60 12.42
C ILE A 179 9.34 -2.77 12.92
N TYR A 180 8.14 -3.32 12.89
CA TYR A 180 6.91 -2.70 13.36
C TYR A 180 6.97 -2.38 14.85
N ARG A 181 7.31 -3.38 15.69
CA ARG A 181 7.22 -3.28 17.16
C ARG A 181 8.40 -2.58 17.80
N HIS A 182 9.62 -2.84 17.32
CA HIS A 182 10.84 -2.40 17.99
C HIS A 182 11.56 -1.26 17.27
N TRP A 183 11.50 -1.24 15.92
CA TRP A 183 12.20 -0.22 15.15
C TRP A 183 11.34 1.03 14.99
N PHE A 184 10.14 0.89 14.45
CA PHE A 184 9.19 1.99 14.27
C PHE A 184 8.27 2.20 15.47
N ARG A 185 8.11 1.21 16.34
CA ARG A 185 7.28 1.29 17.56
C ARG A 185 5.90 1.87 17.23
N VAL A 186 5.26 1.26 16.24
CA VAL A 186 4.00 1.74 15.66
C VAL A 186 2.90 1.79 16.70
N GLU A 187 2.21 2.90 16.76
CA GLU A 187 1.00 3.12 17.56
C GLU A 187 -0.19 3.22 16.60
N VAL A 188 -1.25 2.46 16.86
CA VAL A 188 -2.45 2.42 16.02
C VAL A 188 -3.61 3.06 16.76
N ARG A 189 -4.41 3.84 16.03
CA ARG A 189 -5.62 4.49 16.51
C ARG A 189 -6.76 4.31 15.52
N GLY A 190 -8.00 4.22 16.03
CA GLY A 190 -9.19 4.14 15.20
C GLY A 190 -9.31 2.84 14.40
N ILE A 191 -8.69 1.74 14.83
CA ILE A 191 -8.75 0.44 14.14
C ILE A 191 -10.20 -0.07 14.03
N GLU A 192 -11.05 0.31 14.96
CA GLU A 192 -12.49 0.04 15.02
C GLU A 192 -13.29 0.68 13.87
N ASN A 193 -12.70 1.64 13.15
CA ASN A 193 -13.31 2.23 11.96
C ASN A 193 -13.21 1.33 10.72
N ILE A 194 -12.41 0.27 10.80
CA ILE A 194 -12.35 -0.75 9.74
C ILE A 194 -13.48 -1.75 10.00
N PRO A 195 -14.35 -2.01 9.00
CA PRO A 195 -15.46 -2.94 9.19
C PRO A 195 -14.95 -4.39 9.38
N ASP A 196 -15.62 -5.15 10.25
CA ASP A 196 -15.27 -6.54 10.53
C ASP A 196 -15.36 -7.44 9.28
N THR A 197 -16.27 -7.14 8.38
CA THR A 197 -16.54 -7.92 7.16
C THR A 197 -16.93 -7.00 6.00
N GLY A 198 -16.92 -7.55 4.79
CA GLY A 198 -17.29 -6.84 3.57
C GLY A 198 -16.16 -5.97 3.01
N GLY A 199 -16.38 -5.45 1.81
CA GLY A 199 -15.44 -4.58 1.11
C GLY A 199 -15.31 -3.22 1.78
N ALA A 200 -14.10 -2.66 1.79
CA ALA A 200 -13.83 -1.28 2.20
C ALA A 200 -12.56 -0.78 1.54
N LEU A 201 -12.43 0.55 1.40
CA LEU A 201 -11.27 1.18 0.81
C LEU A 201 -10.51 2.01 1.86
N VAL A 202 -9.30 1.60 2.20
CA VAL A 202 -8.36 2.39 3.01
C VAL A 202 -7.56 3.32 2.09
N VAL A 203 -7.63 4.61 2.34
CA VAL A 203 -6.91 5.64 1.58
C VAL A 203 -5.89 6.32 2.49
N SER A 204 -4.61 6.24 2.16
CA SER A 204 -3.55 6.77 3.01
C SER A 204 -2.64 7.77 2.28
N ASN A 205 -1.99 8.66 3.05
CA ASN A 205 -0.82 9.39 2.58
C ASN A 205 0.31 8.41 2.25
N HIS A 206 1.18 8.80 1.32
CA HIS A 206 2.30 7.97 0.88
C HIS A 206 3.63 8.67 1.15
N SER A 207 4.54 7.97 1.81
CA SER A 207 5.73 8.60 2.33
C SER A 207 6.90 7.61 2.54
N GLY A 208 8.07 8.14 2.85
CA GLY A 208 9.17 7.34 3.38
C GLY A 208 10.22 6.92 2.38
N THR A 209 10.29 7.47 1.15
CA THR A 209 11.34 7.15 0.16
C THR A 209 11.31 5.69 -0.31
N ILE A 210 11.14 4.75 0.61
CA ILE A 210 10.85 3.33 0.40
C ILE A 210 9.47 3.09 0.97
N ALA A 211 8.54 2.56 0.19
CA ALA A 211 7.12 2.40 0.51
C ALA A 211 6.86 1.41 1.68
N LEU A 212 7.56 1.61 2.81
CA LEU A 212 7.37 0.80 4.03
C LEU A 212 6.05 1.16 4.75
N ASP A 213 5.49 2.33 4.49
CA ASP A 213 4.21 2.77 5.04
C ASP A 213 3.07 1.81 4.70
N SER A 214 2.97 1.37 3.43
CA SER A 214 1.95 0.41 3.03
C SER A 214 2.09 -0.93 3.76
N LEU A 215 3.33 -1.40 3.98
CA LEU A 215 3.60 -2.64 4.71
C LEU A 215 3.25 -2.54 6.19
N MET A 216 3.53 -1.38 6.79
CA MET A 216 3.20 -1.13 8.21
C MET A 216 1.70 -0.96 8.41
N VAL A 217 0.98 -0.31 7.48
CA VAL A 217 -0.49 -0.21 7.51
C VAL A 217 -1.12 -1.59 7.36
N GLN A 218 -0.64 -2.41 6.42
CA GLN A 218 -1.11 -3.78 6.21
C GLN A 218 -0.92 -4.63 7.47
N LEU A 219 0.27 -4.57 8.09
CA LEU A 219 0.55 -5.30 9.31
C LEU A 219 -0.24 -4.76 10.51
N ALA A 220 -0.43 -3.44 10.61
CA ALA A 220 -1.25 -2.83 11.65
C ALA A 220 -2.69 -3.35 11.61
N ILE A 221 -3.30 -3.39 10.44
CA ILE A 221 -4.66 -3.92 10.26
C ILE A 221 -4.70 -5.39 10.66
N HIS A 222 -3.74 -6.19 10.21
CA HIS A 222 -3.72 -7.62 10.51
C HIS A 222 -3.52 -7.90 12.01
N ASP A 223 -2.56 -7.23 12.65
CA ASP A 223 -2.19 -7.54 14.05
C ASP A 223 -3.14 -6.90 15.07
N GLU A 224 -3.75 -5.73 14.76
CA GLU A 224 -4.54 -4.95 15.72
C GLU A 224 -6.05 -5.09 15.52
N HIS A 225 -6.52 -5.46 14.31
CA HIS A 225 -7.95 -5.62 14.05
C HIS A 225 -8.46 -6.98 14.59
N PRO A 226 -9.61 -7.02 15.31
CA PRO A 226 -10.12 -8.23 15.95
C PRO A 226 -10.34 -9.42 15.00
N GLN A 227 -10.67 -9.13 13.73
CA GLN A 227 -10.86 -10.15 12.70
C GLN A 227 -9.59 -10.45 11.88
N HIS A 228 -8.44 -9.91 12.27
CA HIS A 228 -7.17 -10.09 11.56
C HIS A 228 -7.28 -9.88 10.05
N ARG A 229 -8.01 -8.82 9.63
CA ARG A 229 -8.26 -8.56 8.23
C ARG A 229 -6.97 -8.32 7.46
N VAL A 230 -6.94 -8.81 6.22
CA VAL A 230 -5.82 -8.57 5.31
C VAL A 230 -6.16 -7.41 4.39
N MET A 231 -5.29 -6.41 4.32
CA MET A 231 -5.43 -5.32 3.37
C MET A 231 -4.74 -5.67 2.05
N ARG A 232 -5.51 -5.63 0.95
CA ARG A 232 -5.02 -5.85 -0.42
C ARG A 232 -4.51 -4.52 -0.98
N ALA A 233 -3.21 -4.30 -0.96
CA ALA A 233 -2.62 -3.04 -1.38
C ALA A 233 -2.55 -2.89 -2.90
N LEU A 234 -3.01 -1.75 -3.43
CA LEU A 234 -2.88 -1.40 -4.85
C LEU A 234 -1.52 -0.74 -5.10
N GLY A 235 -0.67 -1.42 -5.87
CA GLY A 235 0.69 -1.00 -6.16
C GLY A 235 0.91 -0.56 -7.61
N ALA A 236 1.92 0.28 -7.83
CA ALA A 236 2.33 0.71 -9.16
C ALA A 236 3.04 -0.42 -9.93
N ASP A 237 2.96 -0.38 -11.27
CA ASP A 237 3.60 -1.36 -12.18
C ASP A 237 5.06 -1.63 -11.86
N LEU A 238 5.81 -0.60 -11.49
CA LEU A 238 7.23 -0.71 -11.18
C LEU A 238 7.52 -1.71 -10.05
N VAL A 239 6.64 -1.82 -9.06
CA VAL A 239 6.78 -2.78 -7.95
C VAL A 239 6.76 -4.20 -8.50
N PHE A 240 5.79 -4.49 -9.39
CA PHE A 240 5.58 -5.83 -9.94
C PHE A 240 6.58 -6.21 -11.04
N GLN A 241 7.20 -5.22 -11.69
CA GLN A 241 8.26 -5.41 -12.68
C GLN A 241 9.63 -5.61 -12.02
N THR A 242 9.79 -5.24 -10.75
CA THR A 242 11.05 -5.40 -10.03
C THR A 242 11.27 -6.86 -9.65
N PRO A 243 12.40 -7.50 -10.05
CA PRO A 243 12.70 -8.89 -9.73
C PRO A 243 12.63 -9.13 -8.22
N PHE A 244 12.12 -10.30 -7.81
CA PHE A 244 11.89 -10.73 -6.43
C PHE A 244 10.84 -9.89 -5.68
N LEU A 245 10.89 -8.55 -5.76
CA LEU A 245 9.94 -7.67 -5.08
C LEU A 245 8.50 -7.89 -5.59
N GLY A 246 8.32 -8.00 -6.91
CA GLY A 246 7.00 -8.25 -7.50
C GLY A 246 6.37 -9.57 -7.03
N THR A 247 7.19 -10.61 -6.88
CA THR A 247 6.71 -11.89 -6.36
C THR A 247 6.30 -11.80 -4.89
N ILE A 248 7.12 -11.14 -4.06
CA ILE A 248 6.82 -10.93 -2.65
C ILE A 248 5.55 -10.08 -2.50
N ALA A 249 5.44 -8.98 -3.26
CA ALA A 249 4.29 -8.09 -3.23
C ALA A 249 2.98 -8.82 -3.58
N ARG A 250 2.98 -9.66 -4.64
CA ARG A 250 1.79 -10.47 -4.98
C ARG A 250 1.44 -11.45 -3.88
N ARG A 251 2.42 -12.22 -3.41
CA ARG A 251 2.22 -13.21 -2.34
C ARG A 251 1.75 -12.60 -1.03
N SER A 252 2.11 -11.35 -0.76
CA SER A 252 1.64 -10.62 0.43
C SER A 252 0.34 -9.85 0.22
N GLY A 253 -0.37 -10.09 -0.90
CA GLY A 253 -1.70 -9.55 -1.14
C GLY A 253 -1.75 -8.26 -1.94
N SER A 254 -0.61 -7.74 -2.43
CA SER A 254 -0.62 -6.56 -3.30
C SER A 254 -0.96 -6.93 -4.74
N THR A 255 -1.72 -6.07 -5.43
CA THR A 255 -2.02 -6.18 -6.86
C THR A 255 -1.85 -4.84 -7.57
N LEU A 256 -2.05 -4.82 -8.90
CA LEU A 256 -1.91 -3.61 -9.70
C LEU A 256 -2.96 -2.56 -9.33
N ALA A 257 -2.57 -1.30 -9.36
CA ALA A 257 -3.46 -0.17 -9.10
C ALA A 257 -4.34 0.12 -10.34
N THR A 258 -5.24 -0.80 -10.67
CA THR A 258 -6.26 -0.66 -11.69
C THR A 258 -7.65 -0.64 -11.06
N ASN A 259 -8.63 0.00 -11.72
CA ASN A 259 -10.01 0.00 -11.24
C ASN A 259 -10.61 -1.41 -11.30
N GLU A 260 -10.28 -2.17 -12.35
CA GLU A 260 -10.78 -3.53 -12.56
C GLU A 260 -10.35 -4.49 -11.43
N ASP A 261 -9.10 -4.39 -10.97
CA ASP A 261 -8.63 -5.21 -9.86
C ASP A 261 -9.26 -4.77 -8.54
N ALA A 262 -9.42 -3.46 -8.31
CA ALA A 262 -10.11 -2.94 -7.14
C ALA A 262 -11.57 -3.40 -7.07
N GLU A 263 -12.32 -3.28 -8.15
CA GLU A 263 -13.72 -3.73 -8.25
C GLU A 263 -13.88 -5.23 -7.99
N ARG A 264 -12.98 -6.05 -8.54
CA ARG A 264 -12.97 -7.50 -8.29
C ARG A 264 -12.71 -7.82 -6.82
N LEU A 265 -11.78 -7.12 -6.17
CA LEU A 265 -11.48 -7.29 -4.75
C LEU A 265 -12.67 -6.86 -3.88
N PHE A 266 -13.32 -5.73 -4.18
CA PHE A 266 -14.51 -5.30 -3.47
C PHE A 266 -15.67 -6.29 -3.61
N ALA A 267 -15.87 -6.87 -4.81
CA ALA A 267 -16.89 -7.89 -5.03
C ALA A 267 -16.63 -9.18 -4.22
N GLN A 268 -15.38 -9.46 -3.86
CA GLN A 268 -14.99 -10.54 -2.97
C GLN A 268 -15.09 -10.18 -1.48
N GLY A 269 -15.47 -8.94 -1.15
CA GLY A 269 -15.55 -8.46 0.23
C GLY A 269 -14.19 -8.10 0.84
N GLU A 270 -13.18 -7.88 0.01
CA GLU A 270 -11.81 -7.60 0.45
C GLU A 270 -11.63 -6.15 0.93
N LEU A 271 -10.72 -5.97 1.87
CA LEU A 271 -10.25 -4.66 2.29
C LEU A 271 -9.13 -4.20 1.35
N VAL A 272 -9.37 -3.14 0.61
CA VAL A 272 -8.41 -2.63 -0.39
C VAL A 272 -7.70 -1.40 0.16
N GLY A 273 -6.39 -1.30 -0.07
CA GLY A 273 -5.59 -0.15 0.33
C GLY A 273 -5.01 0.59 -0.87
N VAL A 274 -5.12 1.93 -0.87
CA VAL A 274 -4.54 2.78 -1.91
C VAL A 274 -3.79 3.97 -1.33
N PHE A 275 -2.70 4.35 -2.01
CA PHE A 275 -1.84 5.48 -1.67
C PHE A 275 -1.82 6.46 -2.85
N PRO A 276 -2.83 7.34 -2.98
CA PRO A 276 -3.10 8.06 -4.24
C PRO A 276 -2.09 9.17 -4.57
N GLU A 277 -1.19 9.53 -3.66
CA GLU A 277 -0.04 10.38 -3.97
C GLU A 277 0.96 9.69 -4.91
N GLY A 278 1.03 8.36 -4.86
CA GLY A 278 1.95 7.55 -5.64
C GLY A 278 3.41 7.98 -5.46
N PHE A 279 4.20 7.89 -6.53
CA PHE A 279 5.63 8.27 -6.49
C PHE A 279 5.90 9.72 -6.10
N LYS A 280 4.92 10.63 -6.22
CA LYS A 280 5.06 12.01 -5.78
C LYS A 280 5.07 12.13 -4.26
N GLY A 281 4.31 11.27 -3.58
CA GLY A 281 4.32 11.17 -2.12
C GLY A 281 5.64 10.63 -1.60
N VAL A 282 6.04 9.43 -2.05
CA VAL A 282 7.29 8.79 -1.60
C VAL A 282 8.54 9.58 -1.96
N GLY A 283 8.55 10.23 -3.12
CA GLY A 283 9.69 10.98 -3.64
C GLY A 283 9.73 12.46 -3.27
N LYS A 284 8.85 12.95 -2.39
CA LYS A 284 8.85 14.38 -2.02
C LYS A 284 10.04 14.75 -1.14
N PRO A 285 10.57 15.98 -1.28
CA PRO A 285 11.67 16.45 -0.45
C PRO A 285 11.24 16.58 1.03
N PHE A 286 12.16 16.39 1.95
CA PHE A 286 11.91 16.45 3.39
C PHE A 286 11.35 17.81 3.86
N SER A 287 11.65 18.89 3.14
CA SER A 287 11.07 20.23 3.39
C SER A 287 9.55 20.28 3.17
N GLU A 288 9.00 19.36 2.39
CA GLU A 288 7.57 19.23 2.10
C GLU A 288 6.89 18.08 2.86
N ARG A 289 7.58 17.51 3.85
CA ARG A 289 7.02 16.42 4.64
C ARG A 289 5.67 16.80 5.25
N TYR A 290 4.76 15.82 5.29
CA TYR A 290 3.39 15.96 5.80
C TYR A 290 2.50 16.95 5.04
N LYS A 291 2.95 17.46 3.90
CA LYS A 291 2.10 18.15 2.93
C LYS A 291 1.68 17.15 1.87
N LEU A 292 0.40 16.84 1.83
CA LEU A 292 -0.12 15.88 0.85
C LEU A 292 0.07 16.39 -0.58
N GLN A 293 0.57 15.55 -1.42
CA GLN A 293 0.58 15.77 -2.86
C GLN A 293 -0.85 15.58 -3.41
N ARG A 294 -1.06 15.97 -4.66
CA ARG A 294 -2.37 15.81 -5.28
C ARG A 294 -2.72 14.31 -5.42
N PHE A 295 -3.90 13.94 -4.96
CA PHE A 295 -4.49 12.63 -5.19
C PHE A 295 -4.96 12.52 -6.64
N GLY A 296 -4.34 11.75 -7.44
CA GLY A 296 -4.60 11.46 -8.85
C GLY A 296 -5.85 12.12 -9.49
N ARG A 297 -6.65 11.33 -10.19
CA ARG A 297 -7.92 11.77 -10.84
C ARG A 297 -9.17 11.28 -10.11
N GLY A 298 -9.03 10.73 -8.89
CA GLY A 298 -10.16 10.20 -8.13
C GLY A 298 -10.65 8.81 -8.56
N GLY A 299 -9.89 8.07 -9.39
CA GLY A 299 -10.29 6.73 -9.82
C GLY A 299 -10.59 5.77 -8.67
N PHE A 300 -9.87 5.90 -7.54
CA PHE A 300 -10.13 5.12 -6.33
C PHE A 300 -11.50 5.45 -5.71
N VAL A 301 -11.95 6.71 -5.80
CA VAL A 301 -13.28 7.13 -5.34
C VAL A 301 -14.35 6.57 -6.27
N SER A 302 -14.15 6.63 -7.61
CA SER A 302 -15.08 6.04 -8.57
C SER A 302 -15.25 4.54 -8.33
N ALA A 303 -14.16 3.80 -8.07
CA ALA A 303 -14.23 2.38 -7.76
C ALA A 303 -15.00 2.10 -6.45
N ALA A 304 -14.78 2.90 -5.40
CA ALA A 304 -15.50 2.77 -4.13
C ALA A 304 -17.00 3.09 -4.27
N LEU A 305 -17.34 4.15 -5.02
CA LEU A 305 -18.73 4.53 -5.33
C LEU A 305 -19.43 3.44 -6.15
N GLY A 306 -18.76 2.90 -7.17
CA GLY A 306 -19.30 1.82 -8.01
C GLY A 306 -19.57 0.54 -7.24
N ALA A 307 -18.70 0.22 -6.28
CA ALA A 307 -18.84 -0.95 -5.41
C ALA A 307 -19.68 -0.68 -4.15
N GLN A 308 -20.04 0.58 -3.89
CA GLN A 308 -20.77 1.02 -2.68
C GLN A 308 -20.08 0.62 -1.37
N VAL A 309 -18.75 0.70 -1.33
CA VAL A 309 -17.94 0.36 -0.16
C VAL A 309 -17.45 1.63 0.55
N PRO A 310 -17.41 1.67 1.89
CA PRO A 310 -16.97 2.84 2.64
C PRO A 310 -15.50 3.16 2.36
N ILE A 311 -15.17 4.46 2.38
CA ILE A 311 -13.79 4.94 2.29
C ILE A 311 -13.30 5.30 3.69
N ILE A 312 -12.17 4.71 4.10
CA ILE A 312 -11.55 4.91 5.41
C ILE A 312 -10.28 5.72 5.21
N PRO A 313 -10.28 7.02 5.59
CA PRO A 313 -9.06 7.82 5.57
C PRO A 313 -8.05 7.28 6.57
N CYS A 314 -6.81 7.06 6.13
CA CYS A 314 -5.73 6.60 6.99
C CYS A 314 -4.58 7.62 6.97
N SER A 315 -4.06 7.96 8.13
CA SER A 315 -2.99 8.94 8.29
C SER A 315 -1.78 8.30 8.94
N VAL A 316 -0.63 8.37 8.27
CA VAL A 316 0.63 7.80 8.75
C VAL A 316 1.62 8.92 9.06
N VAL A 317 2.02 9.04 10.32
CA VAL A 317 3.06 9.94 10.80
C VAL A 317 4.27 9.11 11.22
N GLY A 318 5.48 9.57 10.89
CA GLY A 318 6.73 8.87 11.20
C GLY A 318 7.43 8.31 9.97
N ALA A 319 6.69 7.98 8.92
CA ALA A 319 7.25 7.39 7.72
C ALA A 319 8.12 8.38 6.90
N GLU A 320 7.87 9.67 7.00
CA GLU A 320 8.64 10.69 6.28
C GLU A 320 10.05 10.93 6.85
N GLU A 321 10.28 10.50 8.08
CA GLU A 321 11.58 10.63 8.75
C GLU A 321 12.50 9.43 8.59
N ILE A 322 12.03 8.31 8.00
CA ILE A 322 12.87 7.10 7.87
C ILE A 322 14.03 7.27 6.90
N ALA A 323 13.85 8.10 5.86
CA ALA A 323 14.86 8.40 4.87
C ALA A 323 14.64 9.81 4.30
N PRO A 324 15.01 10.89 5.03
CA PRO A 324 14.77 12.27 4.63
C PRO A 324 15.42 12.59 3.28
N ILE A 325 14.63 12.91 2.25
CA ILE A 325 15.14 13.28 0.92
C ILE A 325 15.63 14.72 0.96
N LEU A 326 16.94 14.91 0.88
CA LEU A 326 17.59 16.22 0.79
C LEU A 326 17.79 16.68 -0.66
N GLY A 327 17.80 15.72 -1.59
CA GLY A 327 17.98 15.98 -3.01
C GLY A 327 17.68 14.73 -3.85
N ASN A 328 17.72 14.90 -5.18
CA ASN A 328 17.46 13.84 -6.14
C ASN A 328 18.53 13.82 -7.24
N MET A 329 19.15 12.65 -7.44
CA MET A 329 20.10 12.40 -8.52
C MET A 329 19.35 12.08 -9.82
N GLY A 330 18.71 13.07 -10.45
CA GLY A 330 17.83 12.86 -11.59
C GLY A 330 18.49 12.18 -12.80
N THR A 331 19.81 12.32 -13.00
CA THR A 331 20.52 11.61 -14.07
C THR A 331 20.64 10.12 -13.76
N VAL A 332 20.94 9.77 -12.51
CA VAL A 332 20.99 8.37 -12.04
C VAL A 332 19.62 7.74 -12.11
N ALA A 333 18.57 8.44 -11.69
CA ALA A 333 17.20 7.97 -11.76
C ALA A 333 16.80 7.61 -13.20
N ARG A 334 17.11 8.48 -14.17
CA ARG A 334 16.84 8.22 -15.61
C ARG A 334 17.62 7.03 -16.14
N LEU A 335 18.90 6.89 -15.75
CA LEU A 335 19.73 5.77 -16.18
C LEU A 335 19.20 4.43 -15.65
N LEU A 336 18.71 4.40 -14.43
CA LEU A 336 18.16 3.21 -13.78
C LEU A 336 16.67 2.95 -14.11
N GLY A 337 16.00 3.87 -14.83
CA GLY A 337 14.57 3.74 -15.14
C GLY A 337 13.65 3.85 -13.92
N VAL A 338 14.12 4.48 -12.83
CA VAL A 338 13.35 4.69 -11.60
C VAL A 338 12.82 6.11 -11.51
N PRO A 339 11.70 6.36 -10.80
CA PRO A 339 11.08 7.68 -10.73
C PRO A 339 11.95 8.73 -10.02
N TYR A 340 12.80 8.31 -9.11
CA TYR A 340 13.77 9.15 -8.40
C TYR A 340 14.95 8.32 -7.88
N ALA A 341 16.10 8.99 -7.64
CA ALA A 341 17.25 8.42 -6.96
C ALA A 341 17.59 9.37 -5.79
N PRO A 342 17.20 9.01 -4.55
CA PRO A 342 17.24 9.95 -3.44
C PRO A 342 18.67 10.23 -2.97
N ILE A 343 18.90 11.45 -2.49
CA ILE A 343 20.04 11.80 -1.64
C ILE A 343 19.47 11.99 -0.24
N THR A 344 19.88 11.16 0.69
CA THR A 344 19.51 11.24 2.11
C THR A 344 20.76 11.51 2.97
N PRO A 345 20.64 11.75 4.28
CA PRO A 345 21.81 11.87 5.14
C PRO A 345 22.74 10.66 5.14
N THR A 346 22.21 9.49 4.82
CA THR A 346 22.90 8.21 4.86
C THR A 346 23.22 7.65 3.47
N PHE A 347 22.38 7.90 2.47
CA PHE A 347 22.56 7.42 1.11
C PHE A 347 22.85 8.58 0.13
N PRO A 348 23.85 8.50 -0.77
CA PRO A 348 24.69 7.34 -1.09
C PRO A 348 25.95 7.19 -0.21
N LEU A 349 26.17 8.04 0.78
CA LEU A 349 27.42 8.11 1.56
C LEU A 349 27.80 6.76 2.19
N LEU A 350 26.85 6.05 2.75
CA LEU A 350 27.05 4.72 3.35
C LEU A 350 26.75 3.55 2.37
N GLY A 351 26.63 3.85 1.06
CA GLY A 351 26.25 2.84 0.07
C GLY A 351 24.92 2.14 0.42
N PRO A 352 24.83 0.79 0.26
CA PRO A 352 23.61 0.04 0.57
C PRO A 352 23.13 0.17 2.02
N LEU A 353 24.04 0.34 2.99
CA LEU A 353 23.69 0.55 4.39
C LEU A 353 22.92 1.87 4.61
N GLY A 354 23.11 2.84 3.71
CA GLY A 354 22.37 4.09 3.73
C GLY A 354 20.88 3.96 3.39
N LEU A 355 20.44 2.79 2.91
CA LEU A 355 19.04 2.46 2.65
C LEU A 355 18.32 1.89 3.88
N ILE A 356 19.05 1.61 4.96
CA ILE A 356 18.44 1.19 6.23
C ILE A 356 17.62 2.37 6.77
N PRO A 357 16.31 2.18 7.01
CA PRO A 357 15.44 3.25 7.49
C PRO A 357 15.84 3.72 8.89
N LEU A 358 15.71 5.01 9.17
CA LEU A 358 15.93 5.56 10.51
C LEU A 358 14.80 5.09 11.46
N PRO A 359 15.10 4.91 12.76
CA PRO A 359 14.14 4.35 13.73
C PRO A 359 13.15 5.39 14.26
N SER A 360 12.41 6.06 13.39
CA SER A 360 11.37 7.01 13.79
C SER A 360 10.20 6.31 14.48
N LYS A 361 9.55 7.00 15.42
CA LYS A 361 8.30 6.51 16.01
C LYS A 361 7.13 6.80 15.07
N TRP A 362 6.27 5.80 14.84
CA TRP A 362 5.12 5.93 13.94
C TRP A 362 3.79 5.95 14.69
N VAL A 363 2.86 6.71 14.11
CA VAL A 363 1.45 6.66 14.47
C VAL A 363 0.65 6.45 13.19
N ILE A 364 -0.23 5.45 13.21
CA ILE A 364 -1.18 5.15 12.15
C ILE A 364 -2.57 5.39 12.70
N GLU A 365 -3.35 6.30 12.10
CA GLU A 365 -4.71 6.60 12.53
C GLU A 365 -5.69 6.34 11.39
N PHE A 366 -6.68 5.48 11.66
CA PHE A 366 -7.82 5.21 10.77
C PHE A 366 -8.96 6.13 11.17
N GLY A 367 -9.32 7.05 10.29
CA GLY A 367 -10.41 8.00 10.49
C GLY A 367 -11.79 7.37 10.31
N ALA A 368 -12.82 8.12 10.67
CA ALA A 368 -14.20 7.68 10.50
C ALA A 368 -14.53 7.34 9.03
N PRO A 369 -15.25 6.25 8.76
CA PRO A 369 -15.63 5.85 7.41
C PRO A 369 -16.48 6.91 6.71
N ILE A 370 -16.17 7.21 5.46
CA ILE A 370 -16.98 8.04 4.57
C ILE A 370 -17.88 7.10 3.78
N ALA A 371 -19.19 7.20 4.00
CA ALA A 371 -20.18 6.36 3.35
C ALA A 371 -20.29 6.70 1.85
N THR A 372 -20.37 5.67 1.01
CA THR A 372 -20.57 5.79 -0.45
C THR A 372 -21.91 5.21 -0.90
N ASP A 373 -22.50 4.33 -0.11
CA ASP A 373 -23.77 3.65 -0.34
C ASP A 373 -25.00 4.59 -0.31
N THR A 374 -24.85 5.77 0.30
CA THR A 374 -25.86 6.83 0.33
C THR A 374 -25.94 7.62 -0.97
N GLN A 375 -24.97 7.44 -1.86
CA GLN A 375 -24.93 8.09 -3.17
C GLN A 375 -25.77 7.26 -4.17
N GLY A 376 -26.56 7.93 -4.98
CA GLY A 376 -27.46 7.26 -5.92
C GLY A 376 -26.75 6.47 -7.02
N PRO A 377 -27.48 5.66 -7.80
CA PRO A 377 -26.93 4.96 -8.95
C PRO A 377 -26.36 5.98 -9.97
N GLY A 378 -25.16 5.68 -10.51
CA GLY A 378 -24.42 6.58 -11.39
C GLY A 378 -23.50 7.57 -10.69
N ALA A 379 -23.42 7.55 -9.37
CA ALA A 379 -22.51 8.39 -8.57
C ALA A 379 -21.04 8.23 -8.98
N ALA A 380 -20.63 7.04 -9.38
CA ALA A 380 -19.27 6.75 -9.86
C ALA A 380 -18.91 7.49 -11.16
N ASP A 381 -19.92 7.86 -11.96
CA ASP A 381 -19.77 8.55 -13.25
C ASP A 381 -19.95 10.07 -13.14
N ASP A 382 -20.26 10.60 -11.93
CA ASP A 382 -20.34 12.04 -11.70
C ASP A 382 -18.96 12.62 -11.36
N PRO A 383 -18.34 13.38 -12.29
CA PRO A 383 -16.99 13.91 -12.08
C PRO A 383 -16.91 14.92 -10.92
N MET A 384 -18.01 15.63 -10.63
CA MET A 384 -18.03 16.62 -9.55
C MET A 384 -18.07 15.92 -8.20
N LEU A 385 -18.94 14.92 -8.04
CA LEU A 385 -19.01 14.12 -6.82
C LEU A 385 -17.68 13.38 -6.55
N VAL A 386 -17.09 12.77 -7.58
CA VAL A 386 -15.76 12.10 -7.46
C VAL A 386 -14.69 13.10 -7.05
N PHE A 387 -14.69 14.31 -7.60
CA PHE A 387 -13.75 15.35 -7.23
C PHE A 387 -13.95 15.79 -5.77
N ASP A 388 -15.20 16.10 -5.38
CA ASP A 388 -15.53 16.58 -4.03
C ASP A 388 -15.17 15.54 -2.96
N LEU A 389 -15.50 14.26 -3.19
CA LEU A 389 -15.13 13.18 -2.27
C LEU A 389 -13.60 12.95 -2.22
N THR A 390 -12.92 13.07 -3.37
CA THR A 390 -11.45 12.97 -3.41
C THR A 390 -10.80 14.07 -2.57
N ASP A 391 -11.32 15.29 -2.67
CA ASP A 391 -10.80 16.44 -1.90
C ASP A 391 -11.17 16.32 -0.42
N GLN A 392 -12.39 15.86 -0.09
CA GLN A 392 -12.79 15.57 1.28
C GLN A 392 -11.88 14.55 1.96
N VAL A 393 -11.61 13.41 1.30
CA VAL A 393 -10.70 12.37 1.83
C VAL A 393 -9.31 12.95 2.05
N ARG A 394 -8.79 13.68 1.06
CA ARG A 394 -7.47 14.30 1.13
C ARG A 394 -7.39 15.32 2.27
N GLU A 395 -8.39 16.17 2.43
CA GLU A 395 -8.44 17.18 3.49
C GLU A 395 -8.54 16.54 4.86
N THR A 396 -9.35 15.50 5.02
CA THR A 396 -9.46 14.72 6.26
C THR A 396 -8.10 14.17 6.67
N ILE A 397 -7.37 13.52 5.75
CA ILE A 397 -6.04 13.00 6.02
C ILE A 397 -5.07 14.13 6.38
N GLN A 398 -5.10 15.26 5.65
CA GLN A 398 -4.22 16.39 5.92
C GLN A 398 -4.46 17.00 7.31
N GLN A 399 -5.70 17.12 7.73
CA GLN A 399 -6.08 17.64 9.04
C GLN A 399 -5.65 16.70 10.16
N THR A 400 -5.85 15.39 9.98
CA THR A 400 -5.42 14.35 10.92
C THR A 400 -3.89 14.35 11.05
N LEU A 401 -3.15 14.45 9.96
CA LEU A 401 -1.68 14.56 10.00
C LEU A 401 -1.23 15.75 10.85
N TYR A 402 -1.84 16.93 10.69
CA TYR A 402 -1.51 18.10 11.51
C TYR A 402 -1.83 17.88 12.99
N THR A 403 -2.97 17.27 13.29
CA THR A 403 -3.38 16.95 14.67
C THR A 403 -2.38 16.00 15.32
N LEU A 404 -2.00 14.93 14.63
CA LEU A 404 -1.02 13.97 15.11
C LEU A 404 0.37 14.58 15.32
N LEU A 405 0.80 15.44 14.41
CA LEU A 405 2.08 16.17 14.53
C LEU A 405 2.10 17.11 15.74
N MET A 406 0.99 17.78 16.04
CA MET A 406 0.89 18.64 17.22
C MET A 406 0.92 17.84 18.53
N GLN A 407 0.43 16.61 18.53
CA GLN A 407 0.45 15.70 19.68
C GLN A 407 1.79 14.99 19.84
N ARG A 408 2.57 14.89 18.78
CA ARG A 408 3.83 14.15 18.74
C ARG A 408 4.90 14.86 19.55
N ARG A 409 5.41 14.19 20.60
CA ARG A 409 6.44 14.74 21.50
C ARG A 409 7.85 14.64 20.95
N SER A 410 8.15 13.59 20.19
CA SER A 410 9.47 13.29 19.63
C SER A 410 9.37 12.55 18.30
N VAL A 411 10.40 12.69 17.47
CA VAL A 411 10.53 11.96 16.20
C VAL A 411 11.00 10.53 16.44
N PHE A 412 11.88 10.33 17.41
CA PHE A 412 12.58 9.06 17.63
C PHE A 412 12.22 8.34 18.94
N PHE A 413 11.44 8.97 19.84
CA PHE A 413 11.13 8.42 21.16
C PHE A 413 9.65 8.57 21.49
#